data_819abd7902418e1bc20aef2aecdcd84e
#
_entry.id   819abd7902418e1bc20aef2aecdcd84e
#
_cell.length_a   1.000
_cell.length_b   1.000
_cell.length_c   1.000
_cell.angle_alpha   90.00
_cell.angle_beta   90.00
_cell.angle_gamma   90.00
#
_symmetry.space_group_name_H-M   'P 1'
#
loop_
_entity.id
_entity.type
_entity.pdbx_description
1 polymer ?
#
loop_
_entity_poly.entity_id
_entity_poly.type
_entity_poly.pdbx_seq_one_letter_code
_entity_poly.pdbx_strand_id
1 'polypeptide(L)'
;TGAMVGVGIGGLPAIENQVEIYLNRGPDRNSPFFIPSVITNMASGHISIRYGLRGPNFAVTSACATGVHSIGEAAKYIHSGTCDVMIAGGVEAAVTPLAIAGFSSMHALSERNDEPTKASRPFDKGRDGFVLGEGGAVLIG
;
A
#
# COMPACT_ATOMS: atom_id res chain seq x y z
N THR A 1 14.50 -11.43 13.68
CA THR A 1 13.19 -11.07 13.06
C THR A 1 13.39 -9.95 12.07
N GLY A 2 12.81 -10.09 10.88
CA GLY A 2 12.76 -9.09 9.82
C GLY A 2 11.34 -8.58 9.56
N ALA A 3 11.21 -7.60 8.65
CA ALA A 3 9.92 -7.07 8.21
C ALA A 3 9.90 -6.84 6.69
N MET A 4 8.86 -7.35 6.03
CA MET A 4 8.64 -7.23 4.59
C MET A 4 7.15 -6.97 4.33
N VAL A 5 6.76 -5.72 4.51
CA VAL A 5 5.37 -5.28 4.30
C VAL A 5 5.35 -4.37 3.08
N GLY A 6 4.75 -4.86 2.03
CA GLY A 6 4.71 -4.18 0.74
C GLY A 6 3.54 -3.20 0.62
N VAL A 7 3.71 -2.24 -0.27
CA VAL A 7 2.72 -1.22 -0.62
C VAL A 7 2.66 -1.10 -2.13
N GLY A 8 1.48 -1.11 -2.72
CA GLY A 8 1.30 -1.07 -4.17
C GLY A 8 1.53 0.32 -4.78
N ILE A 9 0.98 1.34 -4.17
CA ILE A 9 1.03 2.75 -4.63
C ILE A 9 1.92 3.59 -3.72
N GLY A 10 1.73 3.48 -2.41
CA GLY A 10 2.43 4.29 -1.41
C GLY A 10 1.62 5.48 -0.91
N GLY A 11 2.31 6.51 -0.43
CA GLY A 11 1.69 7.64 0.25
C GLY A 11 0.96 8.63 -0.66
N LEU A 12 0.02 8.18 -1.48
CA LEU A 12 -0.72 9.04 -2.42
C LEU A 12 -1.43 10.21 -1.74
N PRO A 13 -2.09 10.07 -0.58
CA PRO A 13 -2.66 11.21 0.14
C PRO A 13 -1.62 12.29 0.50
N ALA A 14 -0.41 11.85 0.87
CA ALA A 14 0.68 12.77 1.16
C ALA A 14 1.17 13.49 -0.09
N ILE A 15 1.23 12.81 -1.23
CA ILE A 15 1.58 13.42 -2.52
C ILE A 15 0.57 14.50 -2.87
N GLU A 16 -0.73 14.20 -2.87
CA GLU A 16 -1.77 15.18 -3.20
C GLU A 16 -1.67 16.42 -2.31
N ASN A 17 -1.60 16.23 -1.00
CA ASN A 17 -1.49 17.33 -0.04
C ASN A 17 -0.23 18.19 -0.27
N GLN A 18 0.92 17.55 -0.49
CA GLN A 18 2.18 18.28 -0.65
C GLN A 18 2.28 18.97 -2.01
N VAL A 19 1.65 18.43 -3.07
CA VAL A 19 1.52 19.11 -4.36
C VAL A 19 0.66 20.37 -4.20
N GLU A 20 -0.45 20.30 -3.50
CA GLU A 20 -1.30 21.48 -3.22
C GLU A 20 -0.53 22.55 -2.44
N ILE A 21 0.21 22.16 -1.39
CA ILE A 21 1.05 23.07 -0.62
C ILE A 21 2.12 23.71 -1.51
N TYR A 22 2.81 22.91 -2.32
CA TYR A 22 3.86 23.38 -3.22
C TYR A 22 3.33 24.44 -4.20
N LEU A 23 2.19 24.17 -4.84
CA LEU A 23 1.59 25.07 -5.82
C LEU A 23 1.07 26.37 -5.19
N ASN A 24 0.48 26.31 -4.00
CA ASN A 24 -0.16 27.44 -3.36
C ASN A 24 0.77 28.25 -2.44
N ARG A 25 1.82 27.66 -1.91
CA ARG A 25 2.67 28.25 -0.85
C ARG A 25 4.17 28.22 -1.15
N GLY A 26 4.57 27.58 -2.24
CA GLY A 26 5.97 27.45 -2.66
C GLY A 26 6.73 26.30 -1.97
N PRO A 27 7.97 26.00 -2.46
CA PRO A 27 8.74 24.85 -2.04
C PRO A 27 9.12 24.81 -0.56
N ASP A 28 9.34 25.98 0.06
CA ASP A 28 9.78 26.08 1.46
C ASP A 28 8.71 25.68 2.48
N ARG A 29 7.49 25.42 2.01
CA ARG A 29 6.35 25.02 2.86
C ARG A 29 6.05 23.53 2.83
N ASN A 30 6.78 22.76 2.04
CA ASN A 30 6.64 21.31 2.03
C ASN A 30 7.11 20.70 3.35
N SER A 31 6.43 19.64 3.78
CA SER A 31 6.78 18.93 5.01
C SER A 31 8.17 18.26 4.89
N PRO A 32 9.05 18.37 5.89
CA PRO A 32 10.28 17.59 5.93
C PRO A 32 10.04 16.08 6.02
N PHE A 33 8.84 15.67 6.41
CA PHE A 33 8.42 14.26 6.46
C PHE A 33 7.76 13.78 5.17
N PHE A 34 7.69 14.63 4.13
CA PHE A 34 7.02 14.26 2.87
C PHE A 34 7.59 12.98 2.28
N ILE A 35 8.89 12.92 2.04
CA ILE A 35 9.52 11.75 1.42
C ILE A 35 9.32 10.48 2.26
N PRO A 36 9.60 10.46 3.58
CA PRO A 36 9.29 9.31 4.42
C PRO A 36 7.81 8.89 4.41
N SER A 37 6.89 9.82 4.17
CA SER A 37 5.45 9.51 4.11
C SER A 37 5.03 8.84 2.80
N VAL A 38 5.88 8.89 1.76
CA VAL A 38 5.53 8.44 0.41
C VAL A 38 6.19 7.11 0.06
N ILE A 39 7.43 6.89 0.47
CA ILE A 39 8.21 5.74 0.04
C ILE A 39 7.66 4.42 0.57
N THR A 40 7.60 3.43 -0.33
CA THR A 40 6.85 2.18 -0.12
C THR A 40 7.43 1.25 0.94
N ASN A 41 8.71 1.40 1.29
CA ASN A 41 9.36 0.57 2.33
C ASN A 41 9.11 1.06 3.76
N MET A 42 8.43 2.18 3.95
CA MET A 42 8.26 2.74 5.30
C MET A 42 7.29 1.97 6.19
N ALA A 43 6.37 1.19 5.62
CA ALA A 43 5.58 0.26 6.41
C ALA A 43 6.49 -0.74 7.16
N SER A 44 7.41 -1.39 6.46
CA SER A 44 8.43 -2.25 7.07
C SER A 44 9.36 -1.47 8.00
N GLY A 45 9.76 -0.26 7.59
CA GLY A 45 10.63 0.62 8.36
C GLY A 45 10.02 0.99 9.71
N HIS A 46 8.79 1.46 9.75
CA HIS A 46 8.10 1.82 10.99
C HIS A 46 7.90 0.64 11.93
N ILE A 47 7.54 -0.53 11.40
CA ILE A 47 7.43 -1.77 12.18
C ILE A 47 8.79 -2.08 12.84
N SER A 48 9.86 -2.05 12.06
CA SER A 48 11.20 -2.36 12.56
C SER A 48 11.68 -1.36 13.61
N ILE A 49 11.44 -0.07 13.41
CA ILE A 49 11.78 0.97 14.40
C ILE A 49 10.99 0.75 15.69
N ARG A 50 9.68 0.53 15.58
CA ARG A 50 8.81 0.39 16.75
C ARG A 50 9.13 -0.83 17.60
N TYR A 51 9.50 -1.94 16.98
CA TYR A 51 9.73 -3.22 17.67
C TYR A 51 11.22 -3.59 17.77
N GLY A 52 12.12 -2.72 17.33
CA GLY A 52 13.57 -2.96 17.39
C GLY A 52 14.03 -4.14 16.54
N LEU A 53 13.38 -4.40 15.39
CA LEU A 53 13.72 -5.51 14.52
C LEU A 53 15.03 -5.22 13.78
N ARG A 54 15.90 -6.21 13.67
CA ARG A 54 17.24 -6.08 13.08
C ARG A 54 17.51 -7.04 11.93
N GLY A 55 16.50 -7.81 11.52
CA GLY A 55 16.57 -8.69 10.37
C GLY A 55 16.35 -7.94 9.06
N PRO A 56 16.19 -8.67 7.93
CA PRO A 56 15.92 -8.07 6.62
C PRO A 56 14.73 -7.11 6.68
N ASN A 57 14.91 -5.92 6.07
CA ASN A 57 13.89 -4.85 6.07
C ASN A 57 13.84 -4.19 4.71
N PHE A 58 12.80 -4.48 3.95
CA PHE A 58 12.54 -3.87 2.65
C PHE A 58 11.08 -4.11 2.26
N ALA A 59 10.67 -3.61 1.10
CA ALA A 59 9.34 -3.85 0.55
C ALA A 59 9.43 -4.42 -0.86
N VAL A 60 8.50 -5.32 -1.17
CA VAL A 60 8.17 -5.72 -2.54
C VAL A 60 7.04 -4.81 -3.00
N THR A 61 7.05 -4.41 -4.26
CA THR A 61 5.96 -3.66 -4.88
C THR A 61 5.61 -4.31 -6.21
N SER A 62 4.40 -4.84 -6.30
CA SER A 62 3.89 -5.54 -7.50
C SER A 62 2.37 -5.36 -7.62
N ALA A 63 1.93 -4.11 -7.47
CA ALA A 63 0.52 -3.71 -7.54
C ALA A 63 -0.35 -4.59 -6.61
N CYS A 64 -1.49 -5.11 -7.10
CA CYS A 64 -2.43 -5.92 -6.32
C CYS A 64 -1.83 -7.22 -5.76
N ALA A 65 -0.73 -7.72 -6.33
CA ALA A 65 -0.05 -8.93 -5.88
C ALA A 65 0.98 -8.70 -4.77
N THR A 66 1.21 -7.45 -4.38
CA THR A 66 2.26 -7.03 -3.44
C THR A 66 2.24 -7.83 -2.12
N GLY A 67 1.07 -7.97 -1.49
CA GLY A 67 0.95 -8.66 -0.21
C GLY A 67 1.35 -10.13 -0.30
N VAL A 68 0.90 -10.83 -1.35
CA VAL A 68 1.24 -12.25 -1.58
C VAL A 68 2.72 -12.40 -1.91
N HIS A 69 3.28 -11.53 -2.75
CA HIS A 69 4.70 -11.55 -3.07
C HIS A 69 5.57 -11.28 -1.84
N SER A 70 5.17 -10.33 -0.98
CA SER A 70 5.87 -10.06 0.28
C SER A 70 5.92 -11.30 1.18
N ILE A 71 4.82 -12.04 1.30
CA ILE A 71 4.76 -13.28 2.08
C ILE A 71 5.66 -14.35 1.46
N GLY A 72 5.60 -14.54 0.14
CA GLY A 72 6.43 -15.51 -0.56
C GLY A 72 7.93 -15.23 -0.46
N GLU A 73 8.33 -13.97 -0.59
CA GLU A 73 9.72 -13.57 -0.41
C GLU A 73 10.18 -13.73 1.05
N ALA A 74 9.36 -13.33 2.02
CA ALA A 74 9.67 -13.51 3.44
C ALA A 74 9.89 -14.99 3.79
N ALA A 75 9.08 -15.89 3.25
CA ALA A 75 9.23 -17.32 3.44
C ALA A 75 10.59 -17.85 2.94
N LYS A 76 11.13 -17.29 1.84
CA LYS A 76 12.47 -17.66 1.35
C LYS A 76 13.56 -17.26 2.33
N TYR A 77 13.46 -16.11 3.01
CA TYR A 77 14.42 -15.66 4.02
C TYR A 77 14.45 -16.58 5.25
N ILE A 78 13.29 -17.08 5.66
CA ILE A 78 13.19 -18.07 6.74
C ILE A 78 13.75 -19.41 6.26
N HIS A 79 13.33 -19.88 5.09
CA HIS A 79 13.77 -21.19 4.56
C HIS A 79 15.29 -21.25 4.33
N SER A 80 15.91 -20.15 3.90
CA SER A 80 17.36 -20.03 3.71
C SER A 80 18.15 -19.89 5.02
N GLY A 81 17.48 -19.78 6.17
CA GLY A 81 18.14 -19.53 7.46
C GLY A 81 18.70 -18.13 7.63
N THR A 82 18.35 -17.19 6.76
CA THR A 82 18.79 -15.79 6.87
C THR A 82 18.17 -15.10 8.10
N CYS A 83 16.99 -15.50 8.50
CA CYS A 83 16.35 -15.11 9.75
C CYS A 83 15.34 -16.17 10.19
N ASP A 84 15.01 -16.17 11.48
CA ASP A 84 14.11 -17.16 12.08
C ASP A 84 12.64 -16.75 12.00
N VAL A 85 12.37 -15.44 11.89
CA VAL A 85 11.00 -14.88 11.92
C VAL A 85 10.92 -13.69 10.96
N MET A 86 9.83 -13.61 10.20
CA MET A 86 9.51 -12.48 9.35
C MET A 86 8.07 -11.99 9.61
N ILE A 87 7.92 -10.67 9.68
CA ILE A 87 6.61 -10.00 9.57
C ILE A 87 6.40 -9.67 8.10
N ALA A 88 5.39 -10.25 7.46
CA ALA A 88 5.18 -10.12 6.03
C ALA A 88 3.72 -9.87 5.67
N GLY A 89 3.48 -9.09 4.64
CA GLY A 89 2.12 -8.80 4.17
C GLY A 89 2.05 -7.59 3.26
N GLY A 90 0.88 -6.95 3.21
CA GLY A 90 0.65 -5.77 2.40
C GLY A 90 -0.29 -4.78 3.09
N VAL A 91 -0.09 -3.50 2.79
CA VAL A 91 -0.93 -2.40 3.27
C VAL A 91 -1.13 -1.39 2.16
N GLU A 92 -2.31 -0.76 2.11
CA GLU A 92 -2.59 0.34 1.20
C GLU A 92 -3.64 1.28 1.78
N ALA A 93 -3.43 2.59 1.62
CA ALA A 93 -4.38 3.64 1.97
C ALA A 93 -4.38 4.69 0.84
N ALA A 94 -5.05 4.37 -0.26
CA ALA A 94 -5.01 5.14 -1.49
C ALA A 94 -6.40 5.58 -1.99
N VAL A 95 -7.41 5.62 -1.12
CA VAL A 95 -8.74 6.16 -1.47
C VAL A 95 -8.67 7.68 -1.44
N THR A 96 -8.30 8.25 -2.58
CA THR A 96 -8.15 9.70 -2.77
C THR A 96 -8.87 10.14 -4.04
N PRO A 97 -9.19 11.44 -4.20
CA PRO A 97 -9.74 11.97 -5.44
C PRO A 97 -8.89 11.63 -6.67
N LEU A 98 -7.57 11.70 -6.57
CA LEU A 98 -6.66 11.40 -7.67
C LEU A 98 -6.67 9.90 -8.03
N ALA A 99 -6.69 9.02 -7.04
CA ALA A 99 -6.79 7.58 -7.28
C ALA A 99 -8.13 7.22 -7.94
N ILE A 100 -9.23 7.78 -7.42
CA ILE A 100 -10.56 7.56 -8.03
C ILE A 100 -10.58 8.06 -9.46
N ALA A 101 -10.07 9.27 -9.73
CA ALA A 101 -9.99 9.82 -11.08
C ALA A 101 -9.14 8.91 -12.01
N GLY A 102 -7.98 8.46 -11.54
CA GLY A 102 -7.10 7.57 -12.31
C GLY A 102 -7.76 6.24 -12.67
N PHE A 103 -8.35 5.56 -11.70
CA PHE A 103 -9.03 4.28 -11.93
C PHE A 103 -10.33 4.45 -12.74
N SER A 104 -11.05 5.56 -12.58
CA SER A 104 -12.22 5.88 -13.39
C SER A 104 -11.85 6.11 -14.86
N SER A 105 -10.74 6.81 -15.12
CA SER A 105 -10.24 7.02 -16.49
C SER A 105 -9.87 5.73 -17.21
N MET A 106 -9.53 4.68 -16.45
CA MET A 106 -9.28 3.33 -16.96
C MET A 106 -10.56 2.50 -17.14
N HIS A 107 -11.72 3.03 -16.76
CA HIS A 107 -12.97 2.26 -16.67
C HIS A 107 -12.85 1.02 -15.78
N ALA A 108 -12.10 1.12 -14.70
CA ALA A 108 -11.81 -0.01 -13.80
C ALA A 108 -12.75 -0.07 -12.59
N LEU A 109 -13.39 1.04 -12.22
CA LEU A 109 -14.29 1.11 -11.08
C LEU A 109 -15.74 0.78 -11.46
N SER A 110 -16.46 0.16 -10.52
CA SER A 110 -17.90 0.01 -10.61
C SER A 110 -18.60 1.38 -10.55
N GLU A 111 -19.60 1.57 -11.40
CA GLU A 111 -20.42 2.79 -11.45
C GLU A 111 -21.79 2.60 -10.77
N ARG A 112 -21.99 1.52 -10.00
CA ARG A 112 -23.26 1.21 -9.30
C ARG A 112 -23.47 2.06 -8.06
N ASN A 113 -23.62 3.37 -8.25
CA ASN A 113 -23.82 4.32 -7.15
C ASN A 113 -25.26 4.33 -6.60
N ASP A 114 -26.21 3.77 -7.32
CA ASP A 114 -27.60 3.54 -6.92
C ASP A 114 -27.77 2.35 -5.97
N GLU A 115 -26.87 1.35 -6.05
CA GLU A 115 -26.83 0.19 -5.17
C GLU A 115 -25.43 -0.06 -4.61
N PRO A 116 -24.84 0.86 -3.82
CA PRO A 116 -23.43 0.82 -3.42
C PRO A 116 -23.06 -0.44 -2.62
N THR A 117 -23.98 -0.98 -1.85
CA THR A 117 -23.75 -2.22 -1.05
C THR A 117 -23.67 -3.48 -1.92
N LYS A 118 -24.07 -3.40 -3.19
CA LYS A 118 -24.01 -4.48 -4.17
C LYS A 118 -22.99 -4.23 -5.28
N ALA A 119 -22.25 -3.14 -5.23
CA ALA A 119 -21.28 -2.75 -6.27
C ALA A 119 -20.10 -3.71 -6.30
N SER A 120 -19.50 -4.03 -5.14
CA SER A 120 -18.45 -5.03 -5.05
C SER A 120 -19.04 -6.44 -5.16
N ARG A 121 -18.78 -7.10 -6.29
CA ARG A 121 -19.33 -8.42 -6.61
C ARG A 121 -18.33 -9.29 -7.38
N PRO A 122 -17.25 -9.72 -6.68
CA PRO A 122 -16.20 -10.52 -7.31
C PRO A 122 -16.79 -11.81 -7.90
N PHE A 123 -16.30 -12.19 -9.08
CA PHE A 123 -16.72 -13.36 -9.87
C PHE A 123 -18.15 -13.33 -10.41
N ASP A 124 -18.98 -12.36 -10.07
CA ASP A 124 -20.34 -12.22 -10.60
C ASP A 124 -20.30 -11.91 -12.11
N LYS A 125 -21.23 -12.50 -12.87
CA LYS A 125 -21.33 -12.28 -14.33
C LYS A 125 -21.66 -10.82 -14.66
N GLY A 126 -22.44 -10.15 -13.82
CA GLY A 126 -22.87 -8.76 -13.99
C GLY A 126 -21.95 -7.74 -13.32
N ARG A 127 -20.73 -8.11 -12.92
CA ARG A 127 -19.77 -7.14 -12.39
C ARG A 127 -19.35 -6.13 -13.45
N ASP A 128 -19.14 -4.91 -13.06
CA ASP A 128 -18.82 -3.77 -13.93
C ASP A 128 -17.52 -3.04 -13.52
N GLY A 129 -16.82 -3.53 -12.54
CA GLY A 129 -15.58 -2.96 -12.03
C GLY A 129 -15.38 -3.29 -10.56
N PHE A 130 -14.30 -2.78 -9.97
CA PHE A 130 -14.04 -2.95 -8.55
C PHE A 130 -14.46 -1.71 -7.75
N VAL A 131 -14.56 -1.86 -6.44
CA VAL A 131 -14.74 -0.76 -5.49
C VAL A 131 -13.40 -0.52 -4.80
N LEU A 132 -12.89 0.70 -4.88
CA LEU A 132 -11.62 1.07 -4.26
C LEU A 132 -11.75 0.99 -2.74
N GLY A 133 -10.79 0.34 -2.10
CA GLY A 133 -10.76 0.16 -0.65
C GLY A 133 -9.37 0.43 -0.08
N GLU A 134 -9.30 0.45 1.23
CA GLU A 134 -8.06 0.58 2.02
C GLU A 134 -7.98 -0.55 3.02
N GLY A 135 -6.77 -0.92 3.38
CA GLY A 135 -6.57 -1.94 4.40
C GLY A 135 -5.14 -2.39 4.55
N GLY A 136 -4.93 -3.27 5.51
CA GLY A 136 -3.63 -3.89 5.74
C GLY A 136 -3.78 -5.19 6.48
N ALA A 137 -2.93 -6.16 6.11
CA ALA A 137 -2.81 -7.42 6.82
C ALA A 137 -1.37 -7.91 6.80
N VAL A 138 -0.94 -8.49 7.90
CA VAL A 138 0.39 -9.10 8.04
C VAL A 138 0.28 -10.46 8.69
N LEU A 139 1.21 -11.33 8.31
CA LEU A 139 1.49 -12.60 8.95
C LEU A 139 2.82 -12.50 9.70
N ILE A 140 2.94 -13.26 10.77
CA ILE A 140 4.19 -13.46 11.51
C ILE A 140 4.51 -14.94 11.39
N GLY A 141 5.62 -15.26 10.77
CA GLY A 141 6.08 -16.62 10.55
C GLY A 141 7.59 -16.74 10.68
#